data_015539da3b35c55951f9e99505785311
#
_entry.id   015539da3b35c55951f9e99505785311
#
_cell.length_a   1.000
_cell.length_b   1.000
_cell.length_c   1.000
_cell.angle_alpha   90.00
_cell.angle_beta   90.00
_cell.angle_gamma   90.00
#
_symmetry.space_group_name_H-M   'P 1'
#
loop_
_entity.id
_entity.type
_entity.pdbx_description
1 polymer ?
#
loop_
_entity_poly.entity_id
_entity_poly.type
_entity_poly.pdbx_seq_one_letter_code
_entity_poly.pdbx_strand_id
1 'polypeptide(L)'
;MPETLEINNDDAVQKIGRALSSGTRLRILKLLLQGEKDVTRVARHLGGTEANASAQIKILFDSGLLECRYEPGQHGLKKISKTKVNRIIIDLE
;
A
#
# COMPACT_ATOMS: atom_id res chain seq x y z
N MET A 1 5.32 14.88 4.85
CA MET A 1 4.12 15.35 5.60
C MET A 1 3.03 14.29 5.55
N PRO A 2 2.36 14.00 6.66
CA PRO A 2 1.20 13.12 6.66
C PRO A 2 0.07 13.69 5.79
N GLU A 3 -0.68 12.81 5.17
CA GLU A 3 -1.79 13.19 4.32
C GLU A 3 -3.09 12.55 4.80
N THR A 4 -4.19 13.26 4.60
CA THR A 4 -5.54 12.75 4.83
C THR A 4 -6.14 12.41 3.47
N LEU A 5 -6.65 11.19 3.34
CA LEU A 5 -7.40 10.76 2.16
C LEU A 5 -8.89 10.86 2.49
N GLU A 6 -9.63 11.67 1.72
CA GLU A 6 -11.08 11.79 1.86
C GLU A 6 -11.76 11.12 0.70
N ILE A 7 -12.72 10.24 0.98
CA ILE A 7 -13.46 9.51 -0.05
C ILE A 7 -14.95 9.55 0.24
N ASN A 8 -15.76 9.60 -0.82
CA ASN A 8 -17.21 9.73 -0.69
C ASN A 8 -18.00 9.00 -1.77
N ASN A 9 -17.34 8.33 -2.72
CA ASN A 9 -18.07 7.55 -3.72
C ASN A 9 -17.97 6.06 -3.41
N ASP A 10 -18.96 5.30 -3.84
CA ASP A 10 -19.08 3.89 -3.48
C ASP A 10 -17.90 3.05 -3.94
N ASP A 11 -17.39 3.30 -5.15
CA ASP A 11 -16.26 2.54 -5.67
C ASP A 11 -15.01 2.74 -4.81
N ALA A 12 -14.69 3.99 -4.47
CA ALA A 12 -13.55 4.29 -3.61
C ALA A 12 -13.73 3.70 -2.22
N VAL A 13 -14.94 3.80 -1.64
CA VAL A 13 -15.22 3.22 -0.32
C VAL A 13 -15.01 1.71 -0.33
N GLN A 14 -15.49 1.02 -1.36
CA GLN A 14 -15.33 -0.42 -1.46
C GLN A 14 -13.86 -0.83 -1.60
N LYS A 15 -13.09 -0.11 -2.40
CA LYS A 15 -11.67 -0.39 -2.56
C LYS A 15 -10.89 -0.18 -1.26
N ILE A 16 -11.20 0.88 -0.53
CA ILE A 16 -10.60 1.13 0.78
C ILE A 16 -11.02 0.04 1.77
N GLY A 17 -12.30 -0.33 1.77
CA GLY A 17 -12.78 -1.40 2.62
C GLY A 17 -12.02 -2.70 2.40
N ARG A 18 -11.82 -3.07 1.14
CA ARG A 18 -11.04 -4.25 0.79
C ARG A 18 -9.59 -4.13 1.26
N ALA A 19 -8.96 -2.99 1.00
CA ALA A 19 -7.56 -2.77 1.37
C ALA A 19 -7.34 -2.92 2.88
N LEU A 20 -8.27 -2.40 3.69
CA LEU A 20 -8.14 -2.40 5.15
C LEU A 20 -8.67 -3.67 5.82
N SER A 21 -9.24 -4.61 5.08
CA SER A 21 -9.83 -5.82 5.65
C SER A 21 -8.84 -6.94 5.94
N SER A 22 -7.53 -6.64 5.92
CA SER A 22 -6.47 -7.63 6.11
C SER A 22 -5.42 -7.11 7.06
N GLY A 23 -5.09 -7.91 8.07
CA GLY A 23 -4.00 -7.59 9.00
C GLY A 23 -2.66 -7.45 8.28
N THR A 24 -2.41 -8.29 7.27
CA THR A 24 -1.19 -8.21 6.45
C THR A 24 -1.08 -6.86 5.74
N ARG A 25 -2.16 -6.41 5.10
CA ARG A 25 -2.16 -5.12 4.42
C ARG A 25 -2.02 -3.95 5.39
N LEU A 26 -2.64 -4.02 6.57
CA LEU A 26 -2.43 -3.00 7.60
C LEU A 26 -0.97 -2.93 8.02
N ARG A 27 -0.30 -4.06 8.16
CA ARG A 27 1.13 -4.10 8.50
C ARG A 27 1.98 -3.46 7.41
N ILE A 28 1.65 -3.69 6.14
CA ILE A 28 2.36 -3.07 5.01
C ILE A 28 2.19 -1.54 5.07
N LEU A 29 0.96 -1.05 5.28
CA LEU A 29 0.72 0.39 5.37
C LEU A 29 1.55 1.03 6.49
N LYS A 30 1.54 0.44 7.67
CA LYS A 30 2.30 0.96 8.81
C LYS A 30 3.79 0.93 8.54
N LEU A 31 4.27 -0.11 7.88
CA LEU A 31 5.66 -0.23 7.50
C LEU A 31 6.06 0.88 6.52
N LEU A 32 5.25 1.11 5.50
CA LEU A 32 5.55 2.12 4.47
C LEU A 32 5.39 3.55 4.97
N LEU A 33 4.61 3.78 6.04
CA LEU A 33 4.58 5.09 6.71
C LEU A 33 5.91 5.44 7.36
N GLN A 34 6.72 4.45 7.67
CA GLN A 34 8.07 4.68 8.22
C GLN A 34 9.08 5.03 7.14
N GLY A 35 8.80 4.72 5.89
CA GLY A 35 9.67 5.00 4.76
C GLY A 35 9.37 4.07 3.59
N GLU A 36 9.68 4.53 2.39
CA GLU A 36 9.45 3.73 1.18
C GLU A 36 10.32 2.46 1.18
N LYS A 37 9.82 1.41 0.52
CA LYS A 37 10.51 0.12 0.43
C LYS A 37 10.20 -0.58 -0.88
N ASP A 38 11.15 -1.37 -1.36
CA ASP A 38 10.92 -2.25 -2.49
C ASP A 38 10.17 -3.52 -2.05
N VAL A 39 9.66 -4.28 -3.03
CA VAL A 39 8.87 -5.49 -2.76
C VAL A 39 9.66 -6.52 -1.97
N THR A 40 10.95 -6.68 -2.27
CA THR A 40 11.82 -7.62 -1.57
C THR A 40 11.86 -7.33 -0.07
N ARG A 41 12.01 -6.07 0.29
CA ARG A 41 12.05 -5.68 1.70
C ARG A 41 10.71 -5.83 2.39
N VAL A 42 9.62 -5.51 1.69
CA VAL A 42 8.27 -5.73 2.23
C VAL A 42 8.06 -7.21 2.51
N ALA A 43 8.40 -8.09 1.55
CA ALA A 43 8.28 -9.54 1.72
C ALA A 43 9.11 -10.02 2.93
N ARG A 44 10.30 -9.51 3.09
CA ARG A 44 11.18 -9.87 4.21
C ARG A 44 10.56 -9.49 5.56
N HIS A 45 9.99 -8.30 5.66
CA HIS A 45 9.31 -7.87 6.89
C HIS A 45 8.08 -8.73 7.21
N LEU A 46 7.38 -9.21 6.18
CA LEU A 46 6.20 -10.06 6.38
C LEU A 46 6.58 -11.52 6.69
N GLY A 47 7.81 -11.91 6.40
CA GLY A 47 8.24 -13.29 6.52
C GLY A 47 7.64 -14.20 5.46
N GLY A 48 7.29 -13.65 4.29
CA GLY A 48 6.65 -14.38 3.21
C GLY A 48 7.34 -14.20 1.87
N THR A 49 6.60 -14.50 0.81
CA THR A 49 7.13 -14.46 -0.57
C THR A 49 6.96 -13.08 -1.19
N GLU A 50 7.82 -12.78 -2.18
CA GLU A 50 7.66 -11.53 -2.95
C GLU A 50 6.38 -11.55 -3.77
N ALA A 51 5.94 -12.72 -4.26
CA ALA A 51 4.69 -12.85 -5.00
C ALA A 51 3.49 -12.44 -4.14
N ASN A 52 3.44 -12.89 -2.88
CA ASN A 52 2.36 -12.49 -1.97
C ASN A 52 2.46 -11.01 -1.62
N ALA A 53 3.65 -10.51 -1.31
CA ALA A 53 3.85 -9.09 -1.01
C ALA A 53 3.40 -8.23 -2.19
N SER A 54 3.77 -8.60 -3.41
CA SER A 54 3.37 -7.88 -4.62
C SER A 54 1.85 -7.87 -4.80
N ALA A 55 1.17 -8.99 -4.55
CA ALA A 55 -0.29 -9.08 -4.65
C ALA A 55 -0.97 -8.17 -3.63
N GLN A 56 -0.47 -8.11 -2.40
CA GLN A 56 -1.04 -7.24 -1.36
C GLN A 56 -0.79 -5.76 -1.67
N ILE A 57 0.40 -5.44 -2.15
CA ILE A 57 0.74 -4.08 -2.56
C ILE A 57 -0.18 -3.60 -3.68
N LYS A 58 -0.51 -4.48 -4.64
CA LYS A 58 -1.43 -4.11 -5.73
C LYS A 58 -2.81 -3.72 -5.21
N ILE A 59 -3.34 -4.47 -4.24
CA ILE A 59 -4.64 -4.14 -3.63
C ILE A 59 -4.60 -2.77 -2.96
N LEU A 60 -3.53 -2.48 -2.23
CA LEU A 60 -3.33 -1.19 -1.59
C LEU A 60 -3.14 -0.06 -2.61
N PHE A 61 -2.41 -0.33 -3.68
CA PHE A 61 -2.23 0.65 -4.76
C PHE A 61 -3.56 0.97 -5.44
N ASP A 62 -4.35 -0.05 -5.77
CA ASP A 62 -5.65 0.13 -6.43
C ASP A 62 -6.64 0.90 -5.57
N SER A 63 -6.47 0.88 -4.24
CA SER A 63 -7.32 1.64 -3.32
C SER A 63 -6.94 3.12 -3.20
N GLY A 64 -5.81 3.53 -3.77
CA GLY A 64 -5.30 4.89 -3.65
C GLY A 64 -4.43 5.15 -2.43
N LEU A 65 -4.15 4.13 -1.62
CA LEU A 65 -3.36 4.30 -0.39
C LEU A 65 -1.86 4.33 -0.63
N LEU A 66 -1.38 3.79 -1.74
CA LEU A 66 0.03 3.74 -2.05
C LEU A 66 0.35 4.44 -3.36
N GLU A 67 1.55 4.97 -3.44
CA GLU A 67 2.20 5.37 -4.68
C GLU A 67 3.30 4.37 -4.97
N CYS A 68 3.50 4.05 -6.24
CA CYS A 68 4.53 3.11 -6.68
C CYS A 68 5.32 3.69 -7.83
N ARG A 69 6.61 3.39 -7.87
CA ARG A 69 7.48 3.71 -9.00
C ARG A 69 8.44 2.58 -9.24
N TYR A 70 9.06 2.56 -10.41
CA TYR A 70 10.05 1.56 -10.76
C TYR A 70 11.42 2.21 -10.87
N GLU A 71 12.43 1.53 -10.35
CA GLU A 71 13.83 1.97 -10.43
C GLU A 71 14.70 0.82 -10.95
N PRO A 72 15.83 1.13 -11.64
CA PRO A 72 16.79 0.10 -11.98
C PRO A 72 17.36 -0.56 -10.74
N GLY A 73 17.49 -1.88 -10.77
CA GLY A 73 18.11 -2.66 -9.72
C GLY A 73 19.13 -3.62 -10.31
N GLN A 74 19.74 -4.46 -9.46
CA GLN A 74 20.76 -5.41 -9.91
C GLN A 74 20.23 -6.45 -10.87
N HIS A 75 18.95 -6.81 -10.75
CA HIS A 75 18.31 -7.88 -11.50
C HIS A 75 17.10 -7.39 -12.30
N GLY A 76 17.20 -6.17 -12.86
CA GLY A 76 16.12 -5.55 -13.60
C GLY A 76 15.45 -4.44 -12.80
N LEU A 77 14.20 -4.12 -13.14
CA LEU A 77 13.46 -3.08 -12.44
C LEU A 77 12.97 -3.57 -11.09
N LYS A 78 13.10 -2.73 -10.08
CA LYS A 78 12.48 -2.99 -8.78
C LYS A 78 11.36 -1.98 -8.53
N LYS A 79 10.29 -2.45 -7.93
CA LYS A 79 9.12 -1.64 -7.60
C LYS A 79 9.27 -1.08 -6.20
N ILE A 80 9.22 0.24 -6.10
CA ILE A 80 9.30 0.96 -4.82
C ILE A 80 7.90 1.44 -4.48
N SER A 81 7.44 1.15 -3.27
CA SER A 81 6.13 1.59 -2.79
C SER A 81 6.30 2.55 -1.62
N LYS A 82 5.42 3.55 -1.56
CA LYS A 82 5.41 4.52 -0.47
C LYS A 82 3.99 4.96 -0.16
N THR A 83 3.78 5.47 1.04
CA THR A 83 2.53 6.12 1.40
C THR A 83 2.80 7.29 2.33
N LYS A 84 1.95 8.32 2.23
CA LYS A 84 1.89 9.42 3.18
C LYS A 84 0.55 9.47 3.88
N VAL A 85 -0.39 8.60 3.49
CA VAL A 85 -1.74 8.59 4.04
C VAL A 85 -1.71 7.96 5.42
N ASN A 86 -1.99 8.77 6.44
CA ASN A 86 -2.09 8.30 7.83
C ASN A 86 -3.49 8.48 8.42
N ARG A 87 -4.41 9.05 7.64
CA ARG A 87 -5.80 9.24 8.05
C ARG A 87 -6.71 9.08 6.84
N ILE A 88 -7.80 8.37 7.04
CA ILE A 88 -8.81 8.18 5.99
C ILE A 88 -10.15 8.67 6.54
N ILE A 89 -10.80 9.56 5.79
CA ILE A 89 -12.15 10.05 6.12
C ILE A 89 -13.08 9.51 5.06
N ILE A 90 -14.11 8.79 5.49
CA ILE A 90 -15.11 8.19 4.60
C ILE A 90 -16.44 8.87 4.86
N ASP A 91 -16.96 9.55 3.84
CA ASP A 91 -18.30 10.10 3.87
C ASP A 91 -19.23 9.13 3.16
N LEU A 92 -20.29 8.72 3.83
CA LEU A 92 -21.26 7.74 3.30
C LEU A 92 -22.51 8.39 2.71
N GLU A 93 -22.59 9.72 2.79
CA GLU A 93 -23.72 10.47 2.24
C GLU A 93 -23.39 11.11 0.91
#